data_c6ea51f698138e084f2b9866d612eb7f
#
_entry.id   c6ea51f698138e084f2b9866d612eb7f
#
_cell.length_a   1.000
_cell.length_b   1.000
_cell.length_c   1.000
_cell.angle_alpha   90.00
_cell.angle_beta   90.00
_cell.angle_gamma   90.00
#
_symmetry.space_group_name_H-M   'P 1'
#
loop_
_entity.id
_entity.type
_entity.pdbx_description
1 polymer ?
#
loop_
_entity_poly.entity_id
_entity_poly.type
_entity_poly.pdbx_seq_one_letter_code
_entity_poly.pdbx_strand_id
1 'polypeptide(L)'
;DCFHIRCQSLDQVKIDFMNSEGDQSKVATMSKQLVANGNDLVVGIATPAAQGLASATKDLPVIMAAITDPIGANLVKDLKKPGGNVTGVSDHNPAQQQVELIKALTPNVKTIGALYSSSEDNSKTQVEEFKVYAEKAGLTVETFAVPSTNEIASTVTVMTSKVDAIWVPIDNTIASGFPTVVSSNQSSKKPIYPSATAMVEVGGLVSVVIDQHDLGVATGKMIVQVLKGAKPADTPVNVFSTGKSVINKKIAQELGITIPESVL
;
A
#
# COMPACT_ATOMS: atom_id res chain seq x y z
N ASP A 1 -6.30 4.39 13.93
CA ASP A 1 -6.51 3.66 15.22
C ASP A 1 -6.46 2.15 15.03
N CYS A 2 -5.34 1.63 14.48
CA CYS A 2 -5.21 0.20 14.15
C CYS A 2 -4.54 -0.66 15.24
N PHE A 3 -4.39 -0.17 16.47
CA PHE A 3 -3.75 -0.93 17.55
C PHE A 3 -4.70 -1.18 18.72
N HIS A 4 -5.68 -2.09 18.54
CA HIS A 4 -6.26 -2.81 19.69
C HIS A 4 -5.55 -4.15 19.84
N ILE A 5 -4.33 -4.11 20.39
CA ILE A 5 -3.72 -5.33 20.93
C ILE A 5 -4.60 -5.74 22.13
N ARG A 6 -5.36 -6.83 22.02
CA ARG A 6 -5.91 -7.51 23.19
C ARG A 6 -4.77 -8.19 23.96
N CYS A 7 -3.89 -7.39 24.56
CA CYS A 7 -3.17 -7.82 25.77
C CYS A 7 -4.19 -7.83 26.91
N GLN A 8 -4.04 -8.71 27.87
CA GLN A 8 -4.95 -8.82 29.01
C GLN A 8 -5.03 -7.55 29.87
N SER A 9 -4.12 -6.57 29.66
CA SER A 9 -4.25 -5.16 30.06
C SER A 9 -3.28 -4.31 29.20
N LEU A 10 -3.70 -3.09 28.82
CA LEU A 10 -2.84 -2.08 28.16
C LEU A 10 -1.67 -1.64 29.05
N ASP A 11 -1.74 -1.91 30.37
CA ASP A 11 -0.73 -1.54 31.36
C ASP A 11 0.57 -2.36 31.23
N GLN A 12 0.59 -3.41 30.39
CA GLN A 12 1.75 -4.31 30.22
C GLN A 12 2.59 -3.98 28.96
N VAL A 13 2.16 -3.06 28.12
CA VAL A 13 2.86 -2.70 26.88
C VAL A 13 2.98 -1.19 26.78
N LYS A 14 4.23 -0.70 26.76
CA LYS A 14 4.53 0.68 26.41
C LYS A 14 4.72 0.78 24.88
N ILE A 15 4.08 1.73 24.24
CA ILE A 15 4.18 1.96 22.80
C ILE A 15 4.85 3.32 22.56
N ASP A 16 6.02 3.30 21.91
CA ASP A 16 6.63 4.48 21.32
C ASP A 16 6.16 4.63 19.89
N PHE A 17 5.49 5.74 19.56
CA PHE A 17 4.92 5.97 18.23
C PHE A 17 5.61 7.12 17.51
N MET A 18 5.96 6.89 16.24
CA MET A 18 6.48 7.92 15.33
C MET A 18 5.75 7.85 13.99
N ASN A 19 5.50 9.00 13.37
CA ASN A 19 4.86 9.12 12.07
C ASN A 19 5.66 10.06 11.16
N SER A 20 6.10 9.56 10.00
CA SER A 20 6.82 10.34 9.01
C SER A 20 5.92 11.24 8.16
N GLU A 21 4.59 11.08 8.25
CA GLU A 21 3.60 11.87 7.51
C GLU A 21 3.80 11.87 5.98
N GLY A 22 4.23 10.70 5.43
CA GLY A 22 4.55 10.56 4.01
C GLY A 22 5.92 11.12 3.59
N ASP A 23 6.68 11.70 4.51
CA ASP A 23 8.01 12.23 4.24
C ASP A 23 9.07 11.13 4.39
N GLN A 24 9.51 10.58 3.25
CA GLN A 24 10.50 9.50 3.20
C GLN A 24 11.87 9.91 3.80
N SER A 25 12.21 11.20 3.78
CA SER A 25 13.48 11.69 4.31
C SER A 25 13.61 11.52 5.84
N LYS A 26 12.48 11.47 6.56
CA LYS A 26 12.42 11.30 8.01
C LYS A 26 12.57 9.84 8.46
N VAL A 27 12.27 8.87 7.58
CA VAL A 27 12.17 7.44 7.93
C VAL A 27 13.46 6.92 8.56
N ALA A 28 14.61 7.21 7.96
CA ALA A 28 15.90 6.72 8.45
C ALA A 28 16.23 7.24 9.87
N THR A 29 15.96 8.52 10.13
CA THR A 29 16.21 9.12 11.45
C THR A 29 15.26 8.58 12.51
N MET A 30 13.97 8.47 12.20
CA MET A 30 12.96 7.91 13.11
C MET A 30 13.24 6.44 13.42
N SER A 31 13.64 5.64 12.42
CA SER A 31 14.00 4.24 12.61
C SER A 31 15.18 4.07 13.57
N LYS A 32 16.25 4.86 13.41
CA LYS A 32 17.39 4.85 14.33
C LYS A 32 16.98 5.24 15.74
N GLN A 33 16.12 6.23 15.89
CA GLN A 33 15.64 6.68 17.19
C GLN A 33 14.80 5.58 17.88
N LEU A 34 13.84 4.94 17.19
CA LEU A 34 13.05 3.84 17.73
C LEU A 34 13.92 2.66 18.18
N VAL A 35 14.96 2.32 17.41
CA VAL A 35 15.93 1.28 17.79
C VAL A 35 16.74 1.69 19.03
N ALA A 36 17.14 2.97 19.13
CA ALA A 36 17.95 3.47 20.25
C ALA A 36 17.15 3.64 21.56
N ASN A 37 15.81 3.70 21.50
CA ASN A 37 14.96 3.90 22.68
C ASN A 37 14.88 2.67 23.61
N GLY A 38 15.52 1.54 23.27
CA GLY A 38 15.55 0.34 24.11
C GLY A 38 14.23 -0.46 24.06
N ASN A 39 13.54 -0.43 22.94
CA ASN A 39 12.34 -1.24 22.71
C ASN A 39 12.68 -2.73 22.60
N ASP A 40 11.77 -3.63 23.03
CA ASP A 40 11.93 -5.09 22.92
C ASP A 40 11.73 -5.60 21.47
N LEU A 41 10.95 -4.87 20.68
CA LEU A 41 10.76 -5.04 19.24
C LEU A 41 10.32 -3.72 18.60
N VAL A 42 10.43 -3.63 17.28
CA VAL A 42 9.94 -2.48 16.51
C VAL A 42 8.99 -2.92 15.41
N VAL A 43 8.02 -2.06 15.09
CA VAL A 43 6.99 -2.32 14.08
C VAL A 43 7.09 -1.28 12.97
N GLY A 44 7.30 -1.73 11.73
CA GLY A 44 7.28 -0.90 10.54
C GLY A 44 5.98 -1.07 9.76
N ILE A 45 5.14 -0.04 9.74
CA ILE A 45 3.90 -0.03 8.96
C ILE A 45 4.22 0.57 7.59
N ALA A 46 3.89 -0.14 6.54
CA ALA A 46 4.25 0.11 5.15
C ALA A 46 5.75 -0.12 4.83
N THR A 47 6.03 -0.37 3.55
CA THR A 47 7.35 -0.80 3.07
C THR A 47 8.49 0.13 3.47
N PRO A 48 8.40 1.46 3.29
CA PRO A 48 9.52 2.34 3.65
C PRO A 48 9.88 2.31 5.14
N ALA A 49 8.88 2.25 6.02
CA ALA A 49 9.11 2.18 7.46
C ALA A 49 9.77 0.85 7.87
N ALA A 50 9.29 -0.27 7.32
CA ALA A 50 9.89 -1.58 7.57
C ALA A 50 11.34 -1.66 7.05
N GLN A 51 11.62 -1.13 5.85
CA GLN A 51 12.98 -1.04 5.29
C GLN A 51 13.90 -0.18 6.16
N GLY A 52 13.40 0.97 6.64
CA GLY A 52 14.15 1.84 7.53
C GLY A 52 14.55 1.13 8.83
N LEU A 53 13.63 0.42 9.47
CA LEU A 53 13.89 -0.35 10.68
C LEU A 53 14.81 -1.54 10.42
N ALA A 54 14.60 -2.32 9.37
CA ALA A 54 15.46 -3.44 9.00
C ALA A 54 16.91 -3.02 8.66
N SER A 55 17.06 -1.77 8.19
CA SER A 55 18.38 -1.17 7.97
C SER A 55 19.03 -0.67 9.25
N ALA A 56 18.23 -0.20 10.21
CA ALA A 56 18.71 0.38 11.47
C ALA A 56 19.16 -0.68 12.49
N THR A 57 18.63 -1.92 12.41
CA THR A 57 18.99 -3.00 13.33
C THR A 57 19.04 -4.37 12.64
N LYS A 58 19.93 -5.25 13.15
CA LYS A 58 19.99 -6.67 12.75
C LYS A 58 19.68 -7.61 13.91
N ASP A 59 19.62 -7.10 15.12
CA ASP A 59 19.45 -7.88 16.36
C ASP A 59 18.03 -7.74 16.92
N LEU A 60 17.49 -6.52 16.92
CA LEU A 60 16.16 -6.26 17.43
C LEU A 60 15.10 -6.85 16.48
N PRO A 61 14.11 -7.60 16.98
CA PRO A 61 13.01 -8.08 16.15
C PRO A 61 12.26 -6.93 15.45
N VAL A 62 12.05 -7.07 14.15
CA VAL A 62 11.29 -6.14 13.33
C VAL A 62 10.03 -6.84 12.84
N ILE A 63 8.87 -6.31 13.22
CA ILE A 63 7.59 -6.76 12.70
C ILE A 63 7.17 -5.81 11.57
N MET A 64 7.10 -6.32 10.36
CA MET A 64 6.58 -5.58 9.23
C MET A 64 5.04 -5.73 9.16
N ALA A 65 4.35 -4.63 8.87
CA ALA A 65 2.91 -4.57 8.77
C ALA A 65 2.46 -3.94 7.46
N ALA A 66 1.53 -4.58 6.77
CA ALA A 66 1.00 -4.12 5.48
C ALA A 66 2.13 -3.89 4.45
N ILE A 67 2.86 -4.94 4.15
CA ILE A 67 3.97 -4.92 3.18
C ILE A 67 3.54 -5.64 1.90
N THR A 68 3.54 -4.94 0.79
CA THR A 68 3.05 -5.45 -0.50
C THR A 68 3.95 -6.55 -1.06
N ASP A 69 5.27 -6.35 -1.05
CA ASP A 69 6.26 -7.32 -1.54
C ASP A 69 7.46 -7.43 -0.58
N PRO A 70 7.36 -8.28 0.45
CA PRO A 70 8.44 -8.44 1.43
C PRO A 70 9.77 -8.94 0.85
N ILE A 71 9.73 -9.75 -0.22
CA ILE A 71 10.94 -10.28 -0.87
C ILE A 71 11.57 -9.22 -1.75
N GLY A 72 10.81 -8.59 -2.64
CA GLY A 72 11.30 -7.52 -3.50
C GLY A 72 11.78 -6.30 -2.73
N ALA A 73 11.19 -6.03 -1.56
CA ALA A 73 11.66 -4.99 -0.63
C ALA A 73 12.93 -5.38 0.17
N ASN A 74 13.48 -6.58 -0.05
CA ASN A 74 14.64 -7.11 0.67
C ASN A 74 14.47 -7.20 2.19
N LEU A 75 13.23 -7.37 2.67
CA LEU A 75 12.91 -7.51 4.08
C LEU A 75 13.08 -8.95 4.57
N VAL A 76 12.70 -9.92 3.75
CA VAL A 76 12.81 -11.35 4.02
C VAL A 76 13.36 -12.08 2.79
N LYS A 77 13.99 -13.24 3.00
CA LYS A 77 14.50 -14.08 1.90
C LYS A 77 13.43 -15.02 1.36
N ASP A 78 12.53 -15.45 2.23
CA ASP A 78 11.45 -16.38 1.92
C ASP A 78 10.27 -16.10 2.85
N LEU A 79 9.03 -16.26 2.35
CA LEU A 79 7.83 -15.95 3.14
C LEU A 79 7.53 -17.01 4.22
N LYS A 80 7.92 -18.27 3.99
CA LYS A 80 7.72 -19.35 4.95
C LYS A 80 8.84 -19.43 5.99
N LYS A 81 10.05 -19.01 5.59
CA LYS A 81 11.24 -18.99 6.45
C LYS A 81 12.03 -17.70 6.24
N PRO A 82 11.65 -16.60 6.89
CA PRO A 82 12.25 -15.27 6.69
C PRO A 82 13.77 -15.23 6.82
N GLY A 83 14.34 -15.98 7.77
CA GLY A 83 15.78 -16.23 7.90
C GLY A 83 16.60 -15.09 8.50
N GLY A 84 15.95 -14.01 8.96
CA GLY A 84 16.57 -12.83 9.58
C GLY A 84 15.83 -12.37 10.82
N ASN A 85 16.01 -11.12 11.21
CA ASN A 85 15.31 -10.49 12.34
C ASN A 85 13.95 -9.87 11.95
N VAL A 86 13.50 -10.05 10.71
CA VAL A 86 12.25 -9.48 10.18
C VAL A 86 11.24 -10.58 9.92
N THR A 87 9.99 -10.39 10.34
CA THR A 87 8.80 -11.14 9.94
C THR A 87 7.58 -10.23 10.02
N GLY A 88 6.39 -10.71 9.67
CA GLY A 88 5.20 -9.87 9.80
C GLY A 88 4.06 -10.25 8.86
N VAL A 89 3.37 -9.23 8.38
CA VAL A 89 2.13 -9.33 7.60
C VAL A 89 2.28 -8.62 6.26
N SER A 90 1.90 -9.33 5.18
CA SER A 90 1.91 -8.82 3.81
C SER A 90 0.48 -8.62 3.30
N ASP A 91 0.29 -7.57 2.48
CA ASP A 91 -0.96 -7.19 1.82
C ASP A 91 -0.82 -7.22 0.29
N HIS A 92 -0.46 -8.37 -0.26
CA HIS A 92 -0.30 -8.51 -1.71
C HIS A 92 -1.62 -8.26 -2.45
N ASN A 93 -1.71 -7.12 -3.17
CA ASN A 93 -2.90 -6.73 -3.90
C ASN A 93 -2.91 -7.34 -5.32
N PRO A 94 -3.91 -8.15 -5.70
CA PRO A 94 -3.90 -8.87 -6.97
C PRO A 94 -4.12 -7.93 -8.17
N ALA A 95 -3.06 -7.62 -8.91
CA ALA A 95 -3.08 -6.74 -10.08
C ALA A 95 -4.05 -7.22 -11.17
N GLN A 96 -4.20 -8.54 -11.35
CA GLN A 96 -5.14 -9.11 -12.31
C GLN A 96 -6.58 -8.67 -12.02
N GLN A 97 -7.03 -8.77 -10.77
CA GLN A 97 -8.40 -8.40 -10.39
C GLN A 97 -8.65 -6.90 -10.61
N GLN A 98 -7.63 -6.05 -10.41
CA GLN A 98 -7.75 -4.63 -10.69
C GLN A 98 -7.92 -4.33 -12.19
N VAL A 99 -7.18 -5.01 -13.05
CA VAL A 99 -7.33 -4.90 -14.50
C VAL A 99 -8.72 -5.34 -14.95
N GLU A 100 -9.20 -6.48 -14.44
CA GLU A 100 -10.55 -6.98 -14.72
C GLU A 100 -11.63 -6.00 -14.27
N LEU A 101 -11.47 -5.39 -13.10
CA LEU A 101 -12.37 -4.37 -12.56
C LEU A 101 -12.41 -3.11 -13.44
N ILE A 102 -11.25 -2.61 -13.87
CA ILE A 102 -11.16 -1.46 -14.78
C ILE A 102 -11.91 -1.75 -16.09
N LYS A 103 -11.70 -2.92 -16.69
CA LYS A 103 -12.39 -3.32 -17.92
C LYS A 103 -13.89 -3.47 -17.76
N ALA A 104 -14.34 -3.98 -16.62
CA ALA A 104 -15.77 -4.15 -16.32
C ALA A 104 -16.49 -2.79 -16.20
N LEU A 105 -15.84 -1.79 -15.59
CA LEU A 105 -16.43 -0.48 -15.33
C LEU A 105 -16.22 0.54 -16.47
N THR A 106 -15.11 0.42 -17.17
CA THR A 106 -14.75 1.30 -18.30
C THR A 106 -14.35 0.47 -19.52
N PRO A 107 -15.32 -0.20 -20.21
CA PRO A 107 -15.02 -1.16 -21.29
C PRO A 107 -14.34 -0.50 -22.51
N ASN A 108 -14.44 0.81 -22.66
CA ASN A 108 -13.85 1.56 -23.76
C ASN A 108 -12.43 2.08 -23.45
N VAL A 109 -11.90 1.84 -22.25
CA VAL A 109 -10.54 2.25 -21.87
C VAL A 109 -9.52 1.52 -22.74
N LYS A 110 -8.53 2.26 -23.23
CA LYS A 110 -7.40 1.72 -24.01
C LYS A 110 -6.06 2.00 -23.33
N THR A 111 -5.92 3.20 -22.77
CA THR A 111 -4.68 3.66 -22.15
C THR A 111 -4.91 4.00 -20.69
N ILE A 112 -4.14 3.38 -19.81
CA ILE A 112 -4.16 3.61 -18.36
C ILE A 112 -2.88 4.33 -17.97
N GLY A 113 -3.00 5.42 -17.21
CA GLY A 113 -1.89 6.09 -16.58
C GLY A 113 -1.63 5.48 -15.20
N ALA A 114 -0.48 4.87 -14.99
CA ALA A 114 -0.04 4.41 -13.68
C ALA A 114 0.71 5.54 -12.96
N LEU A 115 0.06 6.15 -11.96
CA LEU A 115 0.66 7.22 -11.14
C LEU A 115 1.26 6.61 -9.89
N TYR A 116 2.57 6.79 -9.66
CA TYR A 116 3.25 6.18 -8.54
C TYR A 116 4.47 6.98 -8.08
N SER A 117 4.95 6.71 -6.86
CA SER A 117 6.19 7.27 -6.31
C SER A 117 7.42 6.51 -6.78
N SER A 118 8.40 7.23 -7.32
CA SER A 118 9.71 6.66 -7.67
C SER A 118 10.58 6.33 -6.44
N SER A 119 10.20 6.81 -5.26
CA SER A 119 10.92 6.58 -4.01
C SER A 119 10.44 5.34 -3.24
N GLU A 120 9.40 4.65 -3.72
CA GLU A 120 8.82 3.47 -3.06
C GLU A 120 8.98 2.20 -3.91
N ASP A 121 9.67 1.20 -3.36
CA ASP A 121 9.92 -0.07 -4.06
C ASP A 121 8.64 -0.89 -4.24
N ASN A 122 7.73 -0.89 -3.25
CA ASN A 122 6.41 -1.52 -3.37
C ASN A 122 5.60 -0.99 -4.56
N SER A 123 5.68 0.30 -4.84
CA SER A 123 4.96 0.92 -5.94
C SER A 123 5.52 0.48 -7.29
N LYS A 124 6.84 0.44 -7.43
CA LYS A 124 7.52 -0.03 -8.65
C LYS A 124 7.14 -1.47 -8.98
N THR A 125 7.23 -2.38 -8.00
CA THR A 125 6.87 -3.79 -8.17
C THR A 125 5.41 -3.95 -8.64
N GLN A 126 4.48 -3.23 -8.01
CA GLN A 126 3.07 -3.28 -8.40
C GLN A 126 2.83 -2.75 -9.82
N VAL A 127 3.54 -1.67 -10.22
CA VAL A 127 3.42 -1.12 -11.58
C VAL A 127 3.87 -2.13 -12.63
N GLU A 128 4.99 -2.80 -12.41
CA GLU A 128 5.47 -3.82 -13.35
C GLU A 128 4.50 -5.03 -13.42
N GLU A 129 3.98 -5.47 -12.28
CA GLU A 129 2.98 -6.55 -12.25
C GLU A 129 1.69 -6.13 -12.97
N PHE A 130 1.17 -4.93 -12.70
CA PHE A 130 -0.03 -4.40 -13.33
C PHE A 130 0.10 -4.30 -14.84
N LYS A 131 1.25 -3.83 -15.35
CA LYS A 131 1.55 -3.76 -16.79
C LYS A 131 1.40 -5.12 -17.46
N VAL A 132 1.94 -6.17 -16.86
CA VAL A 132 1.86 -7.54 -17.42
C VAL A 132 0.41 -7.99 -17.61
N TYR A 133 -0.46 -7.74 -16.63
CA TYR A 133 -1.87 -8.13 -16.72
C TYR A 133 -2.67 -7.20 -17.64
N ALA A 134 -2.40 -5.90 -17.62
CA ALA A 134 -3.05 -4.92 -18.47
C ALA A 134 -2.74 -5.18 -19.96
N GLU A 135 -1.50 -5.42 -20.31
CA GLU A 135 -1.07 -5.75 -21.68
C GLU A 135 -1.70 -7.05 -22.18
N LYS A 136 -1.75 -8.10 -21.36
CA LYS A 136 -2.47 -9.35 -21.66
C LYS A 136 -3.97 -9.12 -21.91
N ALA A 137 -4.54 -8.11 -21.25
CA ALA A 137 -5.93 -7.72 -21.42
C ALA A 137 -6.17 -6.76 -22.60
N GLY A 138 -5.12 -6.41 -23.36
CA GLY A 138 -5.18 -5.52 -24.53
C GLY A 138 -5.17 -4.04 -24.18
N LEU A 139 -4.69 -3.66 -22.99
CA LEU A 139 -4.58 -2.28 -22.54
C LEU A 139 -3.13 -1.79 -22.64
N THR A 140 -2.97 -0.50 -22.92
CA THR A 140 -1.67 0.19 -22.85
C THR A 140 -1.51 0.82 -21.47
N VAL A 141 -0.33 0.70 -20.86
CA VAL A 141 -0.02 1.37 -19.59
C VAL A 141 1.11 2.37 -19.81
N GLU A 142 0.82 3.64 -19.56
CA GLU A 142 1.82 4.70 -19.48
C GLU A 142 2.16 4.97 -18.01
N THR A 143 3.44 5.09 -17.69
CA THR A 143 3.89 5.29 -16.30
C THR A 143 4.22 6.74 -16.03
N PHE A 144 3.75 7.24 -14.88
CA PHE A 144 3.94 8.59 -14.40
C PHE A 144 4.50 8.55 -12.98
N ALA A 145 5.83 8.68 -12.88
CA ALA A 145 6.53 8.62 -11.61
C ALA A 145 6.71 10.02 -11.02
N VAL A 146 6.47 10.15 -9.71
CA VAL A 146 6.77 11.36 -8.95
C VAL A 146 7.76 11.05 -7.83
N PRO A 147 8.76 11.93 -7.58
CA PRO A 147 9.69 11.73 -6.46
C PRO A 147 9.08 12.11 -5.11
N SER A 148 8.11 13.03 -5.09
CA SER A 148 7.42 13.50 -3.89
C SER A 148 6.00 14.00 -4.19
N THR A 149 5.27 14.41 -3.18
CA THR A 149 3.93 14.99 -3.32
C THR A 149 3.90 16.31 -4.09
N ASN A 150 5.01 17.03 -4.16
CA ASN A 150 5.10 18.34 -4.81
C ASN A 150 4.88 18.28 -6.32
N GLU A 151 5.23 17.17 -6.96
CA GLU A 151 5.12 16.99 -8.40
C GLU A 151 3.78 16.39 -8.85
N ILE A 152 2.91 16.00 -7.91
CA ILE A 152 1.64 15.33 -8.22
C ILE A 152 0.78 16.19 -9.16
N ALA A 153 0.57 17.47 -8.84
CA ALA A 153 -0.33 18.33 -9.61
C ALA A 153 0.10 18.46 -11.08
N SER A 154 1.38 18.76 -11.31
CA SER A 154 1.93 18.91 -12.67
C SER A 154 1.90 17.59 -13.44
N THR A 155 2.25 16.48 -12.78
CA THR A 155 2.25 15.15 -13.39
C THR A 155 0.85 14.71 -13.77
N VAL A 156 -0.16 14.88 -12.90
CA VAL A 156 -1.55 14.56 -13.20
C VAL A 156 -2.09 15.40 -14.36
N THR A 157 -1.76 16.69 -14.40
CA THR A 157 -2.18 17.56 -15.50
C THR A 157 -1.66 17.07 -16.87
N VAL A 158 -0.39 16.65 -16.93
CA VAL A 158 0.20 16.07 -18.15
C VAL A 158 -0.44 14.72 -18.47
N MET A 159 -0.59 13.86 -17.47
CA MET A 159 -1.11 12.50 -17.60
C MET A 159 -2.54 12.50 -18.17
N THR A 160 -3.43 13.32 -17.63
CA THR A 160 -4.84 13.33 -18.01
C THR A 160 -5.09 13.67 -19.47
N SER A 161 -4.15 14.33 -20.17
CA SER A 161 -4.23 14.59 -21.61
C SER A 161 -3.86 13.38 -22.48
N LYS A 162 -3.27 12.33 -21.90
CA LYS A 162 -2.72 11.17 -22.62
C LYS A 162 -3.45 9.86 -22.37
N VAL A 163 -4.21 9.77 -21.27
CA VAL A 163 -4.78 8.51 -20.80
C VAL A 163 -6.30 8.56 -20.69
N ASP A 164 -6.93 7.38 -20.69
CA ASP A 164 -8.38 7.25 -20.54
C ASP A 164 -8.78 7.07 -19.06
N ALA A 165 -7.91 6.46 -18.25
CA ALA A 165 -8.11 6.22 -16.83
C ALA A 165 -6.79 6.34 -16.07
N ILE A 166 -6.88 6.57 -14.76
CA ILE A 166 -5.74 6.66 -13.85
C ILE A 166 -5.79 5.44 -12.92
N TRP A 167 -4.69 4.73 -12.80
CA TRP A 167 -4.50 3.70 -11.78
C TRP A 167 -3.41 4.14 -10.80
N VAL A 168 -3.64 3.87 -9.50
CA VAL A 168 -2.70 4.20 -8.43
C VAL A 168 -2.46 2.95 -7.60
N PRO A 169 -1.22 2.43 -7.48
CA PRO A 169 -0.87 1.30 -6.63
C PRO A 169 -1.09 1.61 -5.14
N ILE A 170 -0.79 0.66 -4.27
CA ILE A 170 -0.58 0.93 -2.84
C ILE A 170 0.70 1.76 -2.74
N ASP A 171 0.54 3.08 -2.57
CA ASP A 171 1.61 4.08 -2.61
C ASP A 171 1.37 5.11 -1.52
N ASN A 172 2.29 5.22 -0.57
CA ASN A 172 2.11 6.08 0.61
C ASN A 172 2.26 7.56 0.25
N THR A 173 3.14 7.88 -0.68
CA THR A 173 3.38 9.25 -1.16
C THR A 173 2.15 9.75 -1.92
N ILE A 174 1.64 8.95 -2.85
CA ILE A 174 0.42 9.32 -3.59
C ILE A 174 -0.79 9.37 -2.66
N ALA A 175 -0.93 8.44 -1.72
CA ALA A 175 -2.03 8.43 -0.75
C ALA A 175 -2.05 9.70 0.11
N SER A 176 -0.89 10.17 0.59
CA SER A 176 -0.80 11.42 1.35
C SER A 176 -1.13 12.66 0.53
N GLY A 177 -0.84 12.65 -0.78
CA GLY A 177 -1.15 13.71 -1.74
C GLY A 177 -2.42 13.47 -2.57
N PHE A 178 -3.24 12.47 -2.25
CA PHE A 178 -4.37 12.07 -3.09
C PHE A 178 -5.43 13.16 -3.32
N PRO A 179 -5.73 14.05 -2.37
CA PRO A 179 -6.58 15.21 -2.66
C PRO A 179 -6.08 16.07 -3.83
N THR A 180 -4.76 16.18 -4.01
CA THR A 180 -4.15 16.88 -5.14
C THR A 180 -4.36 16.10 -6.46
N VAL A 181 -4.31 14.77 -6.45
CA VAL A 181 -4.64 13.96 -7.63
C VAL A 181 -6.09 14.24 -8.08
N VAL A 182 -7.03 14.19 -7.13
CA VAL A 182 -8.46 14.42 -7.39
C VAL A 182 -8.71 15.84 -7.94
N SER A 183 -8.16 16.87 -7.30
CA SER A 183 -8.35 18.26 -7.73
C SER A 183 -7.72 18.55 -9.10
N SER A 184 -6.54 17.99 -9.38
CA SER A 184 -5.87 18.15 -10.68
C SER A 184 -6.58 17.40 -11.83
N ASN A 185 -7.37 16.37 -11.50
CA ASN A 185 -8.17 15.62 -12.47
C ASN A 185 -9.58 16.20 -12.68
N GLN A 186 -10.01 17.21 -11.92
CA GLN A 186 -11.40 17.70 -11.88
C GLN A 186 -11.94 18.15 -13.24
N SER A 187 -11.13 18.81 -14.06
CA SER A 187 -11.52 19.25 -15.40
C SER A 187 -11.53 18.11 -16.42
N SER A 188 -10.65 17.12 -16.26
CA SER A 188 -10.49 16.00 -17.19
C SER A 188 -11.46 14.86 -16.92
N LYS A 189 -11.96 14.75 -15.67
CA LYS A 189 -12.92 13.73 -15.21
C LYS A 189 -12.55 12.29 -15.58
N LYS A 190 -11.24 11.98 -15.56
CA LYS A 190 -10.79 10.59 -15.79
C LYS A 190 -11.17 9.74 -14.59
N PRO A 191 -11.69 8.52 -14.76
CA PRO A 191 -11.90 7.60 -13.65
C PRO A 191 -10.56 7.25 -12.98
N ILE A 192 -10.52 7.31 -11.63
CA ILE A 192 -9.34 6.99 -10.85
C ILE A 192 -9.60 5.67 -10.12
N TYR A 193 -8.72 4.70 -10.33
CA TYR A 193 -8.73 3.36 -9.73
C TYR A 193 -7.57 3.22 -8.75
N PRO A 194 -7.77 3.64 -7.48
CA PRO A 194 -6.72 3.50 -6.47
C PRO A 194 -6.70 2.10 -5.86
N SER A 195 -5.64 1.78 -5.15
CA SER A 195 -5.44 0.48 -4.51
C SER A 195 -5.63 0.49 -2.99
N ALA A 196 -6.24 1.53 -2.42
CA ALA A 196 -6.52 1.64 -0.99
C ALA A 196 -7.87 2.29 -0.71
N THR A 197 -8.55 1.85 0.37
CA THR A 197 -9.86 2.36 0.80
C THR A 197 -9.88 3.87 0.98
N ALA A 198 -8.90 4.42 1.70
CA ALA A 198 -8.83 5.86 1.97
C ALA A 198 -8.80 6.71 0.70
N MET A 199 -8.14 6.24 -0.35
CA MET A 199 -8.12 6.94 -1.64
C MET A 199 -9.47 6.85 -2.38
N VAL A 200 -10.22 5.75 -2.24
CA VAL A 200 -11.58 5.63 -2.79
C VAL A 200 -12.52 6.63 -2.09
N GLU A 201 -12.43 6.75 -0.78
CA GLU A 201 -13.25 7.68 0.02
C GLU A 201 -13.01 9.14 -0.35
N VAL A 202 -11.78 9.53 -0.67
CA VAL A 202 -11.40 10.91 -1.03
C VAL A 202 -11.83 11.29 -2.45
N GLY A 203 -11.98 10.32 -3.38
CA GLY A 203 -12.40 10.64 -4.75
C GLY A 203 -12.00 9.63 -5.81
N GLY A 204 -11.42 8.48 -5.41
CA GLY A 204 -11.26 7.33 -6.28
C GLY A 204 -12.61 6.70 -6.62
N LEU A 205 -12.69 5.98 -7.74
CA LEU A 205 -13.92 5.34 -8.20
C LEU A 205 -14.19 4.03 -7.46
N VAL A 206 -13.25 3.11 -7.52
CA VAL A 206 -13.38 1.76 -6.98
C VAL A 206 -12.00 1.13 -6.79
N SER A 207 -11.91 0.22 -5.83
CA SER A 207 -10.74 -0.62 -5.63
C SER A 207 -11.13 -2.01 -5.14
N VAL A 208 -10.25 -2.99 -5.35
CA VAL A 208 -10.21 -4.23 -4.58
C VAL A 208 -9.18 -4.02 -3.48
N VAL A 209 -9.63 -4.02 -2.23
CA VAL A 209 -8.77 -3.69 -1.08
C VAL A 209 -8.76 -4.79 -0.04
N ILE A 210 -7.63 -4.96 0.62
CA ILE A 210 -7.49 -5.82 1.79
C ILE A 210 -7.91 -5.01 3.03
N ASP A 211 -8.65 -5.64 3.94
CA ASP A 211 -9.13 -4.98 5.15
C ASP A 211 -7.97 -4.61 6.07
N GLN A 212 -7.78 -3.32 6.31
CA GLN A 212 -6.67 -2.79 7.13
C GLN A 212 -6.80 -3.18 8.61
N HIS A 213 -8.04 -3.35 9.11
CA HIS A 213 -8.28 -3.84 10.47
C HIS A 213 -7.79 -5.28 10.63
N ASP A 214 -8.09 -6.16 9.66
CA ASP A 214 -7.67 -7.55 9.69
C ASP A 214 -6.13 -7.67 9.62
N LEU A 215 -5.47 -6.83 8.82
CA LEU A 215 -4.01 -6.71 8.79
C LEU A 215 -3.46 -6.28 10.16
N GLY A 216 -4.07 -5.28 10.78
CA GLY A 216 -3.71 -4.80 12.12
C GLY A 216 -3.85 -5.88 13.20
N VAL A 217 -4.96 -6.62 13.19
CA VAL A 217 -5.20 -7.76 14.12
C VAL A 217 -4.16 -8.86 13.92
N ALA A 218 -3.85 -9.20 12.66
CA ALA A 218 -2.84 -10.22 12.36
C ALA A 218 -1.44 -9.76 12.81
N THR A 219 -1.10 -8.49 12.60
CA THR A 219 0.16 -7.88 13.07
C THR A 219 0.26 -7.94 14.59
N GLY A 220 -0.81 -7.57 15.32
CA GLY A 220 -0.85 -7.65 16.78
C GLY A 220 -0.63 -9.06 17.32
N LYS A 221 -1.24 -10.07 16.68
CA LYS A 221 -1.00 -11.49 17.04
C LYS A 221 0.46 -11.88 16.83
N MET A 222 1.09 -11.44 15.74
CA MET A 222 2.50 -11.72 15.46
C MET A 222 3.44 -11.04 16.45
N ILE A 223 3.17 -9.79 16.85
CA ILE A 223 3.90 -9.07 17.91
C ILE A 223 3.88 -9.90 19.19
N VAL A 224 2.70 -10.34 19.65
CA VAL A 224 2.56 -11.15 20.85
C VAL A 224 3.34 -12.47 20.74
N GLN A 225 3.31 -13.11 19.58
CA GLN A 225 4.04 -14.37 19.34
C GLN A 225 5.56 -14.17 19.47
N VAL A 226 6.10 -13.10 18.90
CA VAL A 226 7.54 -12.78 18.97
C VAL A 226 7.94 -12.36 20.38
N LEU A 227 7.15 -11.53 21.07
CA LEU A 227 7.38 -11.17 22.48
C LEU A 227 7.37 -12.39 23.42
N LYS A 228 6.65 -13.46 23.07
CA LYS A 228 6.67 -14.75 23.79
C LYS A 228 7.83 -15.65 23.41
N GLY A 229 8.78 -15.18 22.59
CA GLY A 229 10.03 -15.89 22.28
C GLY A 229 10.06 -16.58 20.90
N ALA A 230 9.04 -16.42 20.06
CA ALA A 230 9.13 -16.89 18.68
C ALA A 230 10.21 -16.09 17.91
N LYS A 231 11.08 -16.81 17.19
CA LYS A 231 12.14 -16.17 16.41
C LYS A 231 11.59 -15.66 15.08
N PRO A 232 11.78 -14.39 14.71
CA PRO A 232 11.37 -13.86 13.40
C PRO A 232 11.88 -14.71 12.23
N ALA A 233 13.12 -15.21 12.32
CA ALA A 233 13.74 -16.03 11.28
C ALA A 233 12.95 -17.30 10.91
N ASP A 234 12.23 -17.88 11.87
CA ASP A 234 11.49 -19.13 11.73
C ASP A 234 9.96 -18.92 11.73
N THR A 235 9.51 -17.68 11.89
CA THR A 235 8.07 -17.32 11.91
C THR A 235 7.62 -16.92 10.51
N PRO A 236 6.75 -17.69 9.85
CA PRO A 236 6.28 -17.39 8.50
C PRO A 236 5.60 -16.04 8.42
N VAL A 237 5.77 -15.36 7.28
CA VAL A 237 5.01 -14.15 6.95
C VAL A 237 3.56 -14.52 6.71
N ASN A 238 2.64 -13.79 7.33
CA ASN A 238 1.20 -13.94 7.08
C ASN A 238 0.82 -13.11 5.86
N VAL A 239 0.37 -13.76 4.77
CA VAL A 239 0.05 -13.11 3.50
C VAL A 239 -1.46 -13.00 3.31
N PHE A 240 -1.94 -11.77 3.17
CA PHE A 240 -3.30 -11.47 2.73
C PHE A 240 -3.27 -11.17 1.23
N SER A 241 -4.07 -11.88 0.46
CA SER A 241 -4.13 -11.76 -1.01
C SER A 241 -5.55 -11.68 -1.57
N THR A 242 -6.57 -11.76 -0.70
CA THR A 242 -7.97 -11.67 -1.08
C THR A 242 -8.55 -10.35 -0.61
N GLY A 243 -9.00 -9.52 -1.55
CA GLY A 243 -9.61 -8.23 -1.27
C GLY A 243 -11.13 -8.23 -1.42
N LYS A 244 -11.75 -7.16 -0.93
CA LYS A 244 -13.15 -6.81 -1.14
C LYS A 244 -13.27 -5.57 -2.02
N SER A 245 -14.29 -5.50 -2.87
CA SER A 245 -14.56 -4.29 -3.64
C SER A 245 -15.06 -3.16 -2.72
N VAL A 246 -14.43 -1.99 -2.83
CA VAL A 246 -14.90 -0.76 -2.20
C VAL A 246 -15.21 0.24 -3.32
N ILE A 247 -16.42 0.79 -3.31
CA ILE A 247 -16.94 1.59 -4.43
C ILE A 247 -17.40 2.94 -3.92
N ASN A 248 -16.98 4.00 -4.59
CA ASN A 248 -17.51 5.35 -4.42
C ASN A 248 -18.69 5.58 -5.37
N LYS A 249 -19.90 5.29 -4.89
CA LYS A 249 -21.13 5.41 -5.69
C LYS A 249 -21.38 6.85 -6.18
N LYS A 250 -20.95 7.86 -5.41
CA LYS A 250 -21.06 9.26 -5.81
C LYS A 250 -20.19 9.56 -7.03
N ILE A 251 -18.94 9.15 -6.99
CA ILE A 251 -18.00 9.33 -8.12
C ILE A 251 -18.47 8.54 -9.35
N ALA A 252 -18.97 7.31 -9.18
CA ALA A 252 -19.55 6.53 -10.28
C ALA A 252 -20.69 7.31 -10.97
N GLN A 253 -21.62 7.89 -10.18
CA GLN A 253 -22.72 8.69 -10.69
C GLN A 253 -22.24 9.97 -11.40
N GLU A 254 -21.27 10.70 -10.85
CA GLU A 254 -20.69 11.91 -11.45
C GLU A 254 -19.99 11.64 -12.79
N LEU A 255 -19.42 10.43 -12.93
CA LEU A 255 -18.75 9.97 -14.16
C LEU A 255 -19.70 9.28 -15.14
N GLY A 256 -20.97 9.06 -14.76
CA GLY A 256 -21.94 8.32 -15.58
C GLY A 256 -21.59 6.83 -15.75
N ILE A 257 -20.85 6.26 -14.80
CA ILE A 257 -20.41 4.85 -14.81
C ILE A 257 -21.43 3.98 -14.09
N THR A 258 -21.99 3.00 -14.80
CA THR A 258 -22.87 1.98 -14.22
C THR A 258 -22.01 0.90 -13.56
N ILE A 259 -22.33 0.56 -12.31
CA ILE A 259 -21.63 -0.50 -11.57
C ILE A 259 -22.36 -1.81 -11.80
N PRO A 260 -21.74 -2.82 -12.44
CA PRO A 260 -22.36 -4.12 -12.65
C PRO A 260 -22.55 -4.87 -11.31
N GLU A 261 -23.58 -5.73 -11.22
CA GLU A 261 -23.80 -6.57 -10.04
C GLU A 261 -22.58 -7.49 -9.72
N SER A 262 -21.83 -7.89 -10.73
CA SER A 262 -20.61 -8.70 -10.57
C SER A 262 -19.47 -7.99 -9.82
N VAL A 263 -19.58 -6.69 -9.59
CA VAL A 263 -18.58 -5.87 -8.89
C VAL A 263 -19.05 -5.51 -7.48
N LEU A 264 -20.33 -5.70 -7.18
CA LEU A 264 -20.93 -5.49 -5.87
C LEU A 264 -20.76 -6.72 -4.97
#